data_ba5c0602d8a9bf6333212abd5d0bf77f
#
_entry.id   ba5c0602d8a9bf6333212abd5d0bf77f
#
_cell.length_a   1.000
_cell.length_b   1.000
_cell.length_c   1.000
_cell.angle_alpha   90.00
_cell.angle_beta   90.00
_cell.angle_gamma   90.00
#
_symmetry.space_group_name_H-M   'P 1'
#
loop_
_entity.id
_entity.type
_entity.pdbx_description
1 polymer ?
#
loop_
_entity_poly.entity_id
_entity_poly.type
_entity_poly.pdbx_seq_one_letter_code
_entity_poly.pdbx_strand_id
1 'polypeptide(L)'
;MKLSQFKFKLPEDKIALHPMKYRDESRLMVLHRNTGKIEHKMFKDVLDYFDDKDVFIFNDTKVFPARLYGNKEKTGARIEVFLLRELNEELRLWDVLVDPARKIRIGNKLYFGPDDSMVAEVIDTTTSRGRTLRFLYDGPHDEFKKALYSLGETPLPHSIINRPVEPEDAERFQSIFAKNEGAVTAPTASLHFSRELMKRLEIKGVDFAYITLHAGLGNFRDIDVEDLTKHKMDSEQMFVNEMAVKTVNRAKDNGRNVCAVGTTVMRAIESAVSTDGHLKEFEGWTNKFIFPPYEFTVANSMISNFHMPLSTLLMIVAAFGGYDQVMDAYHVALKEGYRFGTYGDAMLILDK
;
A
#
# COMPACT_ATOMS: atom_id res chain seq x y z
N MET A 1 -14.33 -11.70 15.86
CA MET A 1 -14.80 -10.49 15.13
C MET A 1 -15.35 -10.89 13.77
N LYS A 2 -16.36 -10.20 13.31
CA LYS A 2 -17.08 -10.53 12.07
C LYS A 2 -16.84 -9.46 11.01
N LEU A 3 -16.78 -9.87 9.74
CA LEU A 3 -16.65 -8.97 8.60
C LEU A 3 -17.74 -7.88 8.57
N SER A 4 -18.98 -8.26 8.80
CA SER A 4 -20.15 -7.36 8.80
C SER A 4 -20.05 -6.20 9.80
N GLN A 5 -19.22 -6.31 10.83
CA GLN A 5 -18.97 -5.23 11.79
C GLN A 5 -18.21 -4.03 11.18
N PHE A 6 -17.53 -4.23 10.04
CA PHE A 6 -16.77 -3.18 9.35
C PHE A 6 -17.53 -2.58 8.16
N LYS A 7 -18.84 -2.80 8.11
CA LYS A 7 -19.73 -2.28 7.08
C LYS A 7 -20.16 -0.85 7.42
N PHE A 8 -20.06 0.04 6.44
CA PHE A 8 -20.72 1.36 6.47
C PHE A 8 -21.06 1.78 5.05
N LYS A 9 -21.98 2.73 4.90
CA LYS A 9 -22.34 3.27 3.58
C LYS A 9 -21.36 4.36 3.20
N LEU A 10 -20.58 4.10 2.15
CA LEU A 10 -19.66 5.08 1.56
C LEU A 10 -20.27 5.58 0.24
N PRO A 11 -20.69 6.87 0.16
CA PRO A 11 -21.13 7.46 -1.10
C PRO A 11 -19.96 7.58 -2.09
N GLU A 12 -20.21 7.35 -3.38
CA GLU A 12 -19.17 7.40 -4.43
C GLU A 12 -18.50 8.78 -4.52
N ASP A 13 -19.25 9.87 -4.29
CA ASP A 13 -18.72 11.23 -4.30
C ASP A 13 -17.72 11.53 -3.16
N LYS A 14 -17.61 10.65 -2.19
CA LYS A 14 -16.60 10.73 -1.11
C LYS A 14 -15.27 10.07 -1.47
N ILE A 15 -15.23 9.30 -2.54
CA ILE A 15 -14.00 8.67 -3.01
C ILE A 15 -13.20 9.68 -3.83
N ALA A 16 -11.97 9.96 -3.41
CA ALA A 16 -11.10 10.91 -4.12
C ALA A 16 -10.58 10.29 -5.42
N LEU A 17 -10.92 10.91 -6.55
CA LEU A 17 -10.44 10.48 -7.87
C LEU A 17 -9.06 11.07 -8.20
N HIS A 18 -8.73 12.22 -7.62
CA HIS A 18 -7.47 12.93 -7.85
C HIS A 18 -6.83 13.35 -6.52
N PRO A 19 -5.49 13.42 -6.46
CA PRO A 19 -4.81 13.96 -5.29
C PRO A 19 -5.03 15.47 -5.15
N MET A 20 -4.80 16.00 -3.95
CA MET A 20 -4.73 17.45 -3.73
C MET A 20 -3.57 18.04 -4.53
N LYS A 21 -3.67 19.32 -4.90
CA LYS A 21 -2.60 20.03 -5.62
C LYS A 21 -1.24 19.90 -4.90
N TYR A 22 -1.23 20.09 -3.59
CA TYR A 22 -0.05 19.88 -2.76
C TYR A 22 -0.28 18.70 -1.83
N ARG A 23 0.74 17.84 -1.68
CA ARG A 23 0.64 16.58 -0.93
C ARG A 23 0.17 16.77 0.52
N ASP A 24 0.68 17.78 1.20
CA ASP A 24 0.46 18.04 2.61
C ASP A 24 -0.76 18.94 2.90
N GLU A 25 -1.58 19.21 1.90
CA GLU A 25 -2.82 19.98 2.04
C GLU A 25 -4.08 19.10 2.11
N SER A 26 -3.93 17.78 2.18
CA SER A 26 -5.04 16.92 2.57
C SER A 26 -5.51 17.23 3.98
N ARG A 27 -6.77 16.94 4.29
CA ARG A 27 -7.26 17.05 5.65
C ARG A 27 -6.67 15.96 6.53
N LEU A 28 -6.48 16.27 7.80
CA LEU A 28 -6.01 15.35 8.83
C LEU A 28 -7.00 15.30 9.98
N MET A 29 -7.57 14.14 10.23
CA MET A 29 -8.33 13.90 11.45
C MET A 29 -7.37 13.36 12.51
N VAL A 30 -7.28 14.01 13.65
CA VAL A 30 -6.50 13.53 14.79
C VAL A 30 -7.44 12.86 15.77
N LEU A 31 -7.23 11.57 15.99
CA LEU A 31 -7.98 10.75 16.94
C LEU A 31 -7.11 10.42 18.14
N HIS A 32 -7.52 10.89 19.32
CA HIS A 32 -6.92 10.52 20.60
C HIS A 32 -7.60 9.25 21.11
N ARG A 33 -6.96 8.11 20.90
CA ARG A 33 -7.62 6.79 21.11
C ARG A 33 -8.04 6.52 22.56
N ASN A 34 -7.35 7.13 23.54
CA ASN A 34 -7.67 6.92 24.95
C ASN A 34 -8.92 7.68 25.43
N THR A 35 -9.28 8.77 24.75
CA THR A 35 -10.40 9.63 25.10
C THR A 35 -11.52 9.65 24.07
N GLY A 36 -11.23 9.23 22.84
CA GLY A 36 -12.12 9.39 21.70
C GLY A 36 -12.20 10.81 21.14
N LYS A 37 -11.39 11.76 21.67
CA LYS A 37 -11.35 13.14 21.18
C LYS A 37 -10.89 13.18 19.72
N ILE A 38 -11.59 13.98 18.91
CA ILE A 38 -11.29 14.22 17.50
C ILE A 38 -10.94 15.68 17.29
N GLU A 39 -9.87 15.95 16.52
CA GLU A 39 -9.50 17.26 16.02
C GLU A 39 -9.46 17.23 14.50
N HIS A 40 -9.82 18.35 13.88
CA HIS A 40 -9.77 18.52 12.42
C HIS A 40 -8.64 19.49 12.06
N LYS A 41 -7.70 19.02 11.25
CA LYS A 41 -6.46 19.72 10.87
C LYS A 41 -6.19 19.58 9.37
N MET A 42 -5.15 20.24 8.91
CA MET A 42 -4.51 19.96 7.63
C MET A 42 -3.32 19.01 7.84
N PHE A 43 -2.97 18.22 6.85
CA PHE A 43 -1.90 17.23 7.01
C PHE A 43 -0.56 17.86 7.44
N LYS A 44 -0.22 19.03 6.92
CA LYS A 44 0.98 19.77 7.35
C LYS A 44 1.03 20.08 8.85
N ASP A 45 -0.11 20.11 9.53
CA ASP A 45 -0.20 20.35 10.97
C ASP A 45 0.24 19.10 11.79
N VAL A 46 0.54 18.00 11.16
CA VAL A 46 1.13 16.80 11.81
C VAL A 46 2.39 17.19 12.61
N LEU A 47 3.09 18.22 12.15
CA LEU A 47 4.26 18.78 12.81
C LEU A 47 4.00 19.17 14.29
N ASP A 48 2.78 19.57 14.63
CA ASP A 48 2.41 20.05 15.97
C ASP A 48 2.30 18.91 17.00
N TYR A 49 2.24 17.65 16.55
CA TYR A 49 2.02 16.47 17.39
C TYR A 49 3.28 15.66 17.69
N PHE A 50 4.40 16.02 17.08
CA PHE A 50 5.67 15.32 17.22
C PHE A 50 6.80 16.26 17.61
N ASP A 51 7.75 15.75 18.37
CA ASP A 51 8.85 16.50 18.95
C ASP A 51 10.21 15.87 18.66
N ASP A 52 11.27 16.50 19.14
CA ASP A 52 12.65 16.02 19.02
C ASP A 52 12.77 14.56 19.45
N LYS A 53 13.44 13.76 18.64
CA LYS A 53 13.68 12.32 18.82
C LYS A 53 12.45 11.41 18.71
N ASP A 54 11.28 11.94 18.39
CA ASP A 54 10.20 11.10 17.89
C ASP A 54 10.60 10.50 16.53
N VAL A 55 10.04 9.38 16.14
CA VAL A 55 10.37 8.72 14.89
C VAL A 55 9.12 8.44 14.04
N PHE A 56 9.22 8.73 12.74
CA PHE A 56 8.30 8.23 11.72
C PHE A 56 8.93 7.03 11.01
N ILE A 57 8.16 5.96 10.88
CA ILE A 57 8.54 4.79 10.07
C ILE A 57 7.79 4.82 8.75
N PHE A 58 8.51 4.86 7.64
CA PHE A 58 7.99 4.88 6.28
C PHE A 58 8.25 3.58 5.56
N ASN A 59 7.41 3.29 4.58
CA ASN A 59 7.64 2.24 3.60
C ASN A 59 8.24 2.86 2.33
N ASP A 60 9.49 2.53 2.01
CA ASP A 60 10.24 3.07 0.87
C ASP A 60 10.06 2.26 -0.42
N THR A 61 9.06 1.42 -0.48
CA THR A 61 8.75 0.66 -1.69
C THR A 61 8.43 1.59 -2.86
N LYS A 62 8.83 1.16 -4.04
CA LYS A 62 8.56 1.88 -5.29
C LYS A 62 7.60 1.09 -6.17
N VAL A 63 6.55 1.76 -6.61
CA VAL A 63 5.56 1.22 -7.55
C VAL A 63 6.15 1.19 -8.96
N PHE A 64 5.94 0.11 -9.68
CA PHE A 64 6.31 0.01 -11.09
C PHE A 64 5.07 -0.02 -11.99
N PRO A 65 5.19 0.32 -13.30
CA PRO A 65 4.05 0.39 -14.21
C PRO A 65 3.56 -1.01 -14.58
N ALA A 66 2.74 -1.58 -13.73
CA ALA A 66 2.39 -3.00 -13.73
C ALA A 66 1.26 -3.39 -14.68
N ARG A 67 0.48 -2.43 -15.21
CA ARG A 67 -0.68 -2.75 -16.06
C ARG A 67 -0.32 -2.63 -17.53
N LEU A 68 -0.43 -3.74 -18.26
CA LEU A 68 -0.17 -3.84 -19.70
C LEU A 68 -1.47 -4.15 -20.45
N TYR A 69 -1.63 -3.53 -21.60
CA TYR A 69 -2.68 -3.88 -22.54
C TYR A 69 -2.05 -4.45 -23.81
N GLY A 70 -2.65 -5.50 -24.33
CA GLY A 70 -2.16 -6.17 -25.52
C GLY A 70 -3.25 -6.95 -26.24
N ASN A 71 -2.84 -7.82 -27.15
CA ASN A 71 -3.73 -8.61 -27.95
C ASN A 71 -3.31 -10.08 -27.92
N LYS A 72 -4.30 -10.95 -27.94
CA LYS A 72 -4.07 -12.39 -28.03
C LYS A 72 -3.75 -12.80 -29.47
N GLU A 73 -2.77 -13.68 -29.64
CA GLU A 73 -2.44 -14.30 -30.92
C GLU A 73 -3.69 -14.88 -31.60
N LYS A 74 -3.69 -14.89 -32.91
CA LYS A 74 -4.73 -15.46 -33.81
C LYS A 74 -6.08 -14.74 -33.80
N THR A 75 -6.58 -14.36 -32.65
CA THR A 75 -7.89 -13.72 -32.54
C THR A 75 -7.83 -12.18 -32.53
N GLY A 76 -6.68 -11.60 -32.19
CA GLY A 76 -6.53 -10.17 -32.00
C GLY A 76 -7.33 -9.61 -30.81
N ALA A 77 -7.92 -10.48 -30.00
CA ALA A 77 -8.75 -10.07 -28.86
C ALA A 77 -7.92 -9.25 -27.86
N ARG A 78 -8.44 -8.08 -27.46
CA ARG A 78 -7.81 -7.24 -26.45
C ARG A 78 -7.74 -7.98 -25.11
N ILE A 79 -6.58 -7.89 -24.46
CA ILE A 79 -6.32 -8.48 -23.15
C ILE A 79 -5.62 -7.47 -22.24
N GLU A 80 -5.78 -7.66 -20.94
CA GLU A 80 -5.03 -6.96 -19.90
C GLU A 80 -4.14 -7.97 -19.18
N VAL A 81 -2.90 -7.57 -18.93
CA VAL A 81 -1.96 -8.29 -18.08
C VAL A 81 -1.52 -7.35 -16.98
N PHE A 82 -1.69 -7.80 -15.74
CA PHE A 82 -1.24 -7.09 -14.55
C PHE A 82 -0.04 -7.82 -13.95
N LEU A 83 1.13 -7.19 -14.04
CA LEU A 83 2.38 -7.74 -13.52
C LEU A 83 2.35 -7.75 -11.99
N LEU A 84 2.65 -8.86 -11.37
CA LEU A 84 2.72 -8.98 -9.91
C LEU A 84 4.16 -9.05 -9.43
N ARG A 85 4.94 -9.98 -9.97
CA ARG A 85 6.30 -10.25 -9.52
C ARG A 85 7.10 -10.98 -10.57
N GLU A 86 8.40 -10.63 -10.69
CA GLU A 86 9.36 -11.40 -11.45
C GLU A 86 9.74 -12.67 -10.68
N LEU A 87 9.61 -13.81 -11.33
CA LEU A 87 9.91 -15.10 -10.74
C LEU A 87 11.33 -15.58 -11.06
N ASN A 88 11.81 -15.26 -12.25
CA ASN A 88 13.14 -15.65 -12.72
C ASN A 88 13.64 -14.67 -13.77
N GLU A 89 14.79 -14.05 -13.54
CA GLU A 89 15.38 -13.06 -14.45
C GLU A 89 15.90 -13.68 -15.74
N GLU A 90 16.61 -14.80 -15.64
CA GLU A 90 17.24 -15.45 -16.81
C GLU A 90 16.19 -15.99 -17.79
N LEU A 91 15.13 -16.59 -17.24
CA LEU A 91 14.04 -17.17 -18.03
C LEU A 91 12.94 -16.15 -18.34
N ARG A 92 13.02 -14.94 -17.81
CA ARG A 92 12.02 -13.86 -17.98
C ARG A 92 10.61 -14.30 -17.58
N LEU A 93 10.53 -15.04 -16.48
CA LEU A 93 9.26 -15.52 -15.94
C LEU A 93 8.65 -14.50 -14.99
N TRP A 94 7.37 -14.24 -15.17
CA TRP A 94 6.59 -13.32 -14.36
C TRP A 94 5.30 -13.95 -13.86
N ASP A 95 4.98 -13.72 -12.59
CA ASP A 95 3.65 -13.98 -12.05
C ASP A 95 2.75 -12.79 -12.38
N VAL A 96 1.58 -13.06 -12.95
CA VAL A 96 0.67 -12.02 -13.46
C VAL A 96 -0.79 -12.38 -13.21
N LEU A 97 -1.65 -11.37 -13.23
CA LEU A 97 -3.09 -11.53 -13.42
C LEU A 97 -3.45 -11.20 -14.86
N VAL A 98 -4.47 -11.86 -15.39
CA VAL A 98 -4.94 -11.64 -16.76
C VAL A 98 -6.44 -11.42 -16.83
N ASP A 99 -6.88 -10.62 -17.79
CA ASP A 99 -8.29 -10.40 -18.11
C ASP A 99 -8.49 -10.29 -19.64
N PRO A 100 -9.46 -10.98 -20.23
CA PRO A 100 -10.38 -11.97 -19.65
C PRO A 100 -9.72 -13.34 -19.43
N ALA A 101 -9.69 -13.82 -18.22
CA ALA A 101 -8.94 -15.03 -17.83
C ALA A 101 -9.36 -16.30 -18.60
N ARG A 102 -10.65 -16.43 -18.93
CA ARG A 102 -11.16 -17.59 -19.66
C ARG A 102 -10.59 -17.75 -21.07
N LYS A 103 -10.14 -16.67 -21.67
CA LYS A 103 -9.60 -16.65 -23.04
C LYS A 103 -8.09 -16.83 -23.10
N ILE A 104 -7.41 -16.75 -21.98
CA ILE A 104 -5.94 -16.79 -21.89
C ILE A 104 -5.51 -18.09 -21.24
N ARG A 105 -4.99 -19.02 -22.08
CA ARG A 105 -4.65 -20.40 -21.72
C ARG A 105 -3.18 -20.70 -21.94
N ILE A 106 -2.66 -21.73 -21.29
CA ILE A 106 -1.29 -22.23 -21.50
C ILE A 106 -1.03 -22.43 -22.99
N GLY A 107 0.14 -21.96 -23.45
CA GLY A 107 0.58 -22.02 -24.83
C GLY A 107 0.14 -20.83 -25.69
N ASN A 108 -0.79 -19.99 -25.21
CA ASN A 108 -1.14 -18.76 -25.94
C ASN A 108 0.02 -17.77 -25.95
N LYS A 109 0.20 -17.06 -27.05
CA LYS A 109 1.06 -15.90 -27.14
C LYS A 109 0.26 -14.63 -27.02
N LEU A 110 0.81 -13.66 -26.31
CA LEU A 110 0.24 -12.36 -26.05
C LEU A 110 1.21 -11.31 -26.60
N TYR A 111 0.67 -10.33 -27.33
CA TYR A 111 1.42 -9.31 -28.03
C TYR A 111 1.17 -7.94 -27.44
N PHE A 112 2.24 -7.19 -27.19
CA PHE A 112 2.21 -5.88 -26.59
C PHE A 112 3.04 -4.88 -27.39
N GLY A 113 2.62 -3.61 -27.35
CA GLY A 113 3.37 -2.52 -27.92
C GLY A 113 3.18 -2.33 -29.43
N PRO A 114 3.78 -1.26 -29.97
CA PRO A 114 3.76 -1.00 -31.41
C PRO A 114 4.44 -2.15 -32.17
N ASP A 115 3.80 -2.59 -33.27
CA ASP A 115 4.32 -3.64 -34.14
C ASP A 115 4.65 -4.97 -33.40
N ASP A 116 3.88 -5.26 -32.33
CA ASP A 116 4.09 -6.43 -31.49
C ASP A 116 5.52 -6.54 -30.93
N SER A 117 6.08 -5.40 -30.52
CA SER A 117 7.47 -5.27 -30.08
C SER A 117 7.80 -6.09 -28.81
N MET A 118 6.80 -6.50 -28.05
CA MET A 118 6.96 -7.36 -26.87
C MET A 118 6.00 -8.54 -26.98
N VAL A 119 6.50 -9.75 -26.79
CA VAL A 119 5.71 -11.00 -26.85
C VAL A 119 5.89 -11.79 -25.57
N ALA A 120 4.82 -12.34 -25.05
CA ALA A 120 4.84 -13.26 -23.93
C ALA A 120 4.10 -14.56 -24.26
N GLU A 121 4.57 -15.65 -23.69
CA GLU A 121 3.93 -16.96 -23.77
C GLU A 121 3.37 -17.36 -22.41
N VAL A 122 2.15 -17.86 -22.38
CA VAL A 122 1.52 -18.38 -21.17
C VAL A 122 2.08 -19.76 -20.85
N ILE A 123 2.82 -19.87 -19.74
CA ILE A 123 3.51 -21.10 -19.35
C ILE A 123 2.68 -21.92 -18.38
N ASP A 124 1.98 -21.25 -17.45
CA ASP A 124 1.22 -21.94 -16.39
C ASP A 124 -0.01 -21.14 -15.99
N THR A 125 -0.95 -21.83 -15.34
CA THR A 125 -2.13 -21.26 -14.71
C THR A 125 -2.00 -21.43 -13.19
N THR A 126 -1.90 -20.34 -12.46
CA THR A 126 -1.65 -20.36 -11.00
C THR A 126 -2.95 -20.25 -10.19
N THR A 127 -3.86 -19.37 -10.61
CA THR A 127 -5.18 -19.18 -10.00
C THR A 127 -6.23 -18.96 -11.09
N SER A 128 -7.48 -18.70 -10.71
CA SER A 128 -8.56 -18.40 -11.67
C SER A 128 -8.19 -17.28 -12.66
N ARG A 129 -7.49 -16.23 -12.17
CA ARG A 129 -6.99 -15.10 -12.98
C ARG A 129 -5.46 -15.09 -13.10
N GLY A 130 -4.76 -15.87 -12.31
CA GLY A 130 -3.30 -15.91 -12.26
C GLY A 130 -2.69 -16.75 -13.38
N ARG A 131 -1.59 -16.25 -13.94
CA ARG A 131 -0.78 -16.95 -14.97
C ARG A 131 0.70 -16.73 -14.68
N THR A 132 1.53 -17.67 -15.16
CA THR A 132 2.96 -17.43 -15.33
C THR A 132 3.21 -17.14 -16.80
N LEU A 133 3.83 -15.99 -17.07
CA LEU A 133 4.25 -15.60 -18.42
C LEU A 133 5.76 -15.72 -18.56
N ARG A 134 6.19 -16.18 -19.73
CA ARG A 134 7.56 -16.04 -20.19
C ARG A 134 7.62 -14.99 -21.30
N PHE A 135 8.36 -13.91 -21.07
CA PHE A 135 8.59 -12.92 -22.10
C PHE A 135 9.69 -13.37 -23.07
N LEU A 136 9.41 -13.25 -24.35
CA LEU A 136 10.32 -13.62 -25.43
C LEU A 136 11.06 -12.34 -25.87
N TYR A 137 12.22 -12.10 -25.30
CA TYR A 137 13.00 -10.89 -25.54
C TYR A 137 14.49 -11.26 -25.59
N ASP A 138 15.17 -10.82 -26.65
CA ASP A 138 16.62 -10.96 -26.81
C ASP A 138 17.31 -9.70 -26.31
N GLY A 139 18.25 -9.83 -25.40
CA GLY A 139 19.01 -8.73 -24.84
C GLY A 139 19.20 -8.79 -23.33
N PRO A 140 19.92 -7.84 -22.73
CA PRO A 140 20.15 -7.79 -21.30
C PRO A 140 18.86 -7.59 -20.49
N HIS A 141 18.86 -8.05 -19.25
CA HIS A 141 17.73 -7.93 -18.35
C HIS A 141 17.27 -6.48 -18.13
N ASP A 142 18.22 -5.56 -17.96
CA ASP A 142 17.90 -4.14 -17.74
C ASP A 142 17.19 -3.50 -18.95
N GLU A 143 17.63 -3.85 -20.16
CA GLU A 143 16.97 -3.40 -21.39
C GLU A 143 15.58 -4.01 -21.54
N PHE A 144 15.44 -5.28 -21.21
CA PHE A 144 14.13 -5.96 -21.18
C PHE A 144 13.17 -5.27 -20.21
N LYS A 145 13.57 -5.04 -18.95
CA LYS A 145 12.73 -4.36 -17.97
C LYS A 145 12.35 -2.95 -18.42
N LYS A 146 13.29 -2.19 -18.97
CA LYS A 146 13.02 -0.86 -19.50
C LYS A 146 11.98 -0.89 -20.62
N ALA A 147 12.12 -1.83 -21.56
CA ALA A 147 11.17 -2.02 -22.65
C ALA A 147 9.79 -2.43 -22.13
N LEU A 148 9.73 -3.40 -21.19
CA LEU A 148 8.50 -3.85 -20.58
C LEU A 148 7.77 -2.72 -19.84
N TYR A 149 8.48 -1.96 -19.02
CA TYR A 149 7.92 -0.86 -18.25
C TYR A 149 7.46 0.32 -19.09
N SER A 150 8.10 0.53 -20.26
CA SER A 150 7.64 1.56 -21.21
C SER A 150 6.25 1.28 -21.79
N LEU A 151 5.83 0.03 -21.79
CA LEU A 151 4.51 -0.41 -22.26
C LEU A 151 3.44 -0.41 -21.17
N GLY A 152 3.86 -0.34 -19.90
CA GLY A 152 2.97 -0.36 -18.75
C GLY A 152 2.45 1.01 -18.36
N GLU A 153 1.35 1.01 -17.65
CA GLU A 153 0.80 2.21 -17.01
C GLU A 153 0.77 2.06 -15.48
N THR A 154 0.68 3.19 -14.80
CA THR A 154 0.53 3.25 -13.34
C THR A 154 -0.64 2.38 -12.88
N PRO A 155 -0.42 1.45 -11.94
CA PRO A 155 -1.43 0.48 -11.55
C PRO A 155 -2.45 1.06 -10.56
N LEU A 156 -3.18 2.11 -10.95
CA LEU A 156 -4.26 2.65 -10.13
C LEU A 156 -5.30 1.57 -9.84
N PRO A 157 -5.82 1.50 -8.62
CA PRO A 157 -6.86 0.55 -8.26
C PRO A 157 -8.21 0.97 -8.87
N HIS A 158 -8.54 0.47 -10.06
CA HIS A 158 -9.77 0.83 -10.79
C HIS A 158 -11.06 0.51 -10.00
N SER A 159 -11.01 -0.41 -9.06
CA SER A 159 -12.14 -0.68 -8.16
C SER A 159 -12.43 0.48 -7.20
N ILE A 160 -11.48 1.39 -7.02
CA ILE A 160 -11.57 2.55 -6.13
C ILE A 160 -11.55 3.84 -6.94
N ILE A 161 -10.58 3.98 -7.85
CA ILE A 161 -10.42 5.16 -8.71
C ILE A 161 -10.98 4.83 -10.09
N ASN A 162 -12.25 5.12 -10.29
CA ASN A 162 -12.94 4.81 -11.54
C ASN A 162 -12.74 5.92 -12.58
N ARG A 163 -11.51 6.06 -13.05
CA ARG A 163 -11.13 6.93 -14.18
C ARG A 163 -9.90 6.37 -14.90
N PRO A 164 -9.64 6.81 -16.14
CA PRO A 164 -8.38 6.48 -16.82
C PRO A 164 -7.16 6.98 -16.05
N VAL A 165 -6.02 6.32 -16.26
CA VAL A 165 -4.72 6.78 -15.76
C VAL A 165 -4.31 8.05 -16.52
N GLU A 166 -3.84 9.04 -15.77
CA GLU A 166 -3.33 10.30 -16.27
C GLU A 166 -1.80 10.36 -16.11
N PRO A 167 -1.08 11.14 -16.93
CA PRO A 167 0.39 11.22 -16.84
C PRO A 167 0.90 11.61 -15.46
N GLU A 168 0.16 12.44 -14.72
CA GLU A 168 0.49 12.87 -13.37
C GLU A 168 0.49 11.71 -12.37
N ASP A 169 -0.27 10.67 -12.61
CA ASP A 169 -0.38 9.52 -11.69
C ASP A 169 0.96 8.79 -11.52
N ALA A 170 1.83 8.79 -12.52
CA ALA A 170 3.15 8.18 -12.42
C ALA A 170 3.98 8.78 -11.27
N GLU A 171 3.86 10.09 -11.04
CA GLU A 171 4.51 10.77 -9.93
C GLU A 171 3.66 10.74 -8.65
N ARG A 172 2.34 10.94 -8.78
CA ARG A 172 1.45 11.14 -7.63
C ARG A 172 1.08 9.83 -6.94
N PHE A 173 1.07 8.71 -7.65
CA PHE A 173 0.93 7.36 -7.08
C PHE A 173 2.28 6.79 -6.62
N GLN A 174 3.12 7.66 -6.06
CA GLN A 174 4.46 7.37 -5.59
C GLN A 174 4.81 8.28 -4.42
N SER A 175 5.44 7.76 -3.37
CA SER A 175 5.97 8.60 -2.30
C SER A 175 7.23 9.34 -2.76
N ILE A 176 7.55 10.46 -2.12
CA ILE A 176 8.77 11.23 -2.43
C ILE A 176 10.07 10.50 -2.08
N PHE A 177 9.98 9.45 -1.26
CA PHE A 177 11.13 8.62 -0.83
C PHE A 177 11.07 7.20 -1.36
N ALA A 178 10.24 6.92 -2.37
CA ALA A 178 10.18 5.63 -3.03
C ALA A 178 11.55 5.27 -3.62
N LYS A 179 12.08 4.11 -3.23
CA LYS A 179 13.44 3.67 -3.57
C LYS A 179 13.50 2.25 -4.09
N ASN A 180 12.94 1.30 -3.36
CA ASN A 180 13.04 -0.12 -3.64
C ASN A 180 11.85 -0.61 -4.46
N GLU A 181 12.06 -0.89 -5.74
CA GLU A 181 11.02 -1.33 -6.66
C GLU A 181 10.48 -2.72 -6.31
N GLY A 182 9.18 -2.92 -6.47
CA GLY A 182 8.53 -4.21 -6.27
C GLY A 182 7.05 -4.12 -5.89
N ALA A 183 6.53 -2.92 -5.65
CA ALA A 183 5.11 -2.74 -5.31
C ALA A 183 4.23 -2.53 -6.53
N VAL A 184 3.01 -3.03 -6.46
CA VAL A 184 1.94 -2.77 -7.42
C VAL A 184 0.84 -1.87 -6.85
N THR A 185 1.01 -1.42 -5.61
CA THR A 185 0.17 -0.39 -4.99
C THR A 185 1.02 0.50 -4.09
N ALA A 186 0.66 1.77 -3.99
CA ALA A 186 1.41 2.75 -3.20
C ALA A 186 1.09 2.65 -1.71
N PRO A 187 2.08 2.93 -0.83
CA PRO A 187 1.82 3.17 0.59
C PRO A 187 1.14 4.54 0.76
N THR A 188 -0.19 4.56 0.71
CA THR A 188 -0.99 5.77 0.48
C THR A 188 -0.83 6.86 1.55
N ALA A 189 -0.64 6.48 2.82
CA ALA A 189 -0.38 7.45 3.90
C ALA A 189 0.90 8.26 3.65
N SER A 190 1.90 7.67 3.02
CA SER A 190 3.16 8.34 2.66
C SER A 190 3.00 9.37 1.56
N LEU A 191 1.94 9.30 0.77
CA LEU A 191 1.68 10.25 -0.33
C LEU A 191 1.42 11.67 0.15
N HIS A 192 1.04 11.85 1.42
CA HIS A 192 0.77 13.15 2.02
C HIS A 192 2.03 13.93 2.41
N PHE A 193 3.19 13.27 2.44
CA PHE A 193 4.44 13.92 2.84
C PHE A 193 5.06 14.66 1.65
N SER A 194 5.23 15.97 1.80
CA SER A 194 5.98 16.82 0.89
C SER A 194 7.45 16.91 1.34
N ARG A 195 8.33 17.29 0.41
CA ARG A 195 9.75 17.55 0.74
C ARG A 195 9.88 18.65 1.80
N GLU A 196 9.03 19.68 1.72
CA GLU A 196 8.99 20.77 2.66
C GLU A 196 8.58 20.31 4.07
N LEU A 197 7.52 19.51 4.18
CA LEU A 197 7.08 18.94 5.47
C LEU A 197 8.16 18.05 6.08
N MET A 198 8.80 17.19 5.28
CA MET A 198 9.92 16.37 5.73
C MET A 198 11.07 17.21 6.29
N LYS A 199 11.40 18.30 5.61
CA LYS A 199 12.46 19.20 6.05
C LYS A 199 12.11 19.92 7.37
N ARG A 200 10.87 20.34 7.54
CA ARG A 200 10.40 20.93 8.79
C ARG A 200 10.44 19.95 9.96
N LEU A 201 10.05 18.71 9.73
CA LEU A 201 10.14 17.64 10.73
C LEU A 201 11.59 17.35 11.12
N GLU A 202 12.49 17.28 10.14
CA GLU A 202 13.94 17.11 10.36
C GLU A 202 14.52 18.25 11.21
N ILE A 203 14.18 19.50 10.89
CA ILE A 203 14.62 20.69 11.66
C ILE A 203 14.10 20.62 13.11
N LYS A 204 12.90 20.12 13.32
CA LYS A 204 12.31 19.92 14.64
C LYS A 204 13.00 18.80 15.44
N GLY A 205 13.84 18.00 14.81
CA GLY A 205 14.59 16.91 15.43
C GLY A 205 13.89 15.55 15.36
N VAL A 206 12.85 15.42 14.55
CA VAL A 206 12.17 14.15 14.31
C VAL A 206 13.04 13.23 13.46
N ASP A 207 13.21 12.00 13.88
CA ASP A 207 13.96 10.97 13.15
C ASP A 207 13.06 10.22 12.14
N PHE A 208 13.66 9.73 11.08
CA PHE A 208 13.00 8.92 10.06
C PHE A 208 13.63 7.55 9.96
N ALA A 209 12.80 6.51 9.94
CA ALA A 209 13.20 5.14 9.68
C ALA A 209 12.46 4.60 8.46
N TYR A 210 13.12 3.78 7.67
CA TYR A 210 12.56 3.24 6.43
C TYR A 210 12.60 1.71 6.49
N ILE A 211 11.45 1.11 6.23
CA ILE A 211 11.32 -0.32 5.96
C ILE A 211 10.84 -0.49 4.51
N THR A 212 10.95 -1.69 3.98
CA THR A 212 10.41 -2.02 2.67
C THR A 212 9.37 -3.11 2.82
N LEU A 213 8.17 -2.88 2.30
CA LEU A 213 7.16 -3.91 2.09
C LEU A 213 6.57 -3.70 0.69
N HIS A 214 6.75 -4.69 -0.17
CA HIS A 214 6.22 -4.65 -1.53
C HIS A 214 4.74 -5.03 -1.51
N ALA A 215 3.90 -3.99 -1.44
CA ALA A 215 2.46 -4.16 -1.36
C ALA A 215 1.88 -4.69 -2.67
N GLY A 216 1.14 -5.78 -2.54
CA GLY A 216 0.43 -6.43 -3.63
C GLY A 216 -1.06 -6.11 -3.64
N LEU A 217 -1.81 -6.85 -4.45
CA LEU A 217 -3.26 -6.65 -4.62
C LEU A 217 -4.11 -7.25 -3.51
N GLY A 218 -3.53 -7.98 -2.56
CA GLY A 218 -4.26 -8.67 -1.49
C GLY A 218 -5.16 -7.74 -0.67
N ASN A 219 -4.76 -6.48 -0.49
CA ASN A 219 -5.55 -5.48 0.22
C ASN A 219 -6.81 -5.02 -0.53
N PHE A 220 -6.92 -5.34 -1.82
CA PHE A 220 -8.07 -5.00 -2.67
C PHE A 220 -8.94 -6.21 -3.00
N ARG A 221 -8.58 -7.38 -2.47
CA ARG A 221 -9.42 -8.57 -2.59
C ARG A 221 -10.54 -8.51 -1.57
N ASP A 222 -11.73 -8.86 -2.02
CA ASP A 222 -12.86 -9.02 -1.12
C ASP A 222 -12.61 -10.14 -0.12
N ILE A 223 -13.01 -9.91 1.11
CA ILE A 223 -13.03 -10.94 2.15
C ILE A 223 -14.30 -11.75 1.95
N ASP A 224 -14.17 -13.04 1.71
CA ASP A 224 -15.26 -13.97 1.37
C ASP A 224 -15.77 -14.80 2.58
N VAL A 225 -15.27 -14.47 3.78
CA VAL A 225 -15.63 -15.15 5.04
C VAL A 225 -16.15 -14.15 6.06
N GLU A 226 -17.20 -14.53 6.78
CA GLU A 226 -17.76 -13.68 7.84
C GLU A 226 -16.90 -13.72 9.12
N ASP A 227 -16.35 -14.87 9.44
CA ASP A 227 -15.41 -15.04 10.56
C ASP A 227 -13.99 -14.66 10.12
N LEU A 228 -13.49 -13.51 10.60
CA LEU A 228 -12.19 -12.98 10.20
C LEU A 228 -11.01 -13.89 10.54
N THR A 229 -11.16 -14.78 11.51
CA THR A 229 -10.10 -15.76 11.85
C THR A 229 -9.83 -16.76 10.72
N LYS A 230 -10.76 -16.90 9.78
CA LYS A 230 -10.68 -17.80 8.63
C LYS A 230 -10.10 -17.13 7.38
N HIS A 231 -9.96 -15.80 7.38
CA HIS A 231 -9.36 -15.09 6.25
C HIS A 231 -7.85 -15.29 6.22
N LYS A 232 -7.33 -15.51 5.02
CA LYS A 232 -5.88 -15.64 4.78
C LYS A 232 -5.40 -14.48 3.91
N MET A 233 -4.46 -13.71 4.44
CA MET A 233 -3.77 -12.67 3.69
C MET A 233 -2.79 -13.28 2.68
N ASP A 234 -2.66 -12.63 1.53
CA ASP A 234 -1.58 -12.93 0.60
C ASP A 234 -0.23 -12.58 1.22
N SER A 235 0.80 -13.36 0.87
CA SER A 235 2.16 -13.08 1.33
C SER A 235 2.77 -11.94 0.53
N GLU A 236 3.42 -11.02 1.24
CA GLU A 236 4.13 -9.89 0.68
C GLU A 236 5.57 -9.85 1.18
N GLN A 237 6.50 -9.53 0.29
CA GLN A 237 7.93 -9.48 0.62
C GLN A 237 8.24 -8.22 1.41
N MET A 238 9.05 -8.37 2.45
CA MET A 238 9.43 -7.24 3.32
C MET A 238 10.88 -7.32 3.79
N PHE A 239 11.43 -6.15 4.11
CA PHE A 239 12.79 -5.98 4.59
C PHE A 239 12.81 -4.95 5.71
N VAL A 240 13.47 -5.28 6.80
CA VAL A 240 13.78 -4.36 7.90
C VAL A 240 15.30 -4.42 8.15
N ASN A 241 16.00 -3.32 7.89
CA ASN A 241 17.45 -3.26 8.02
C ASN A 241 17.91 -2.80 9.42
N GLU A 242 19.19 -2.94 9.67
CA GLU A 242 19.83 -2.56 10.96
C GLU A 242 19.59 -1.10 11.32
N MET A 243 19.63 -0.18 10.35
CA MET A 243 19.46 1.26 10.61
C MET A 243 18.04 1.57 11.11
N ALA A 244 17.02 0.97 10.50
CA ALA A 244 15.64 1.09 10.95
C ALA A 244 15.49 0.52 12.37
N VAL A 245 16.05 -0.63 12.64
CA VAL A 245 16.05 -1.27 13.97
C VAL A 245 16.64 -0.34 15.03
N LYS A 246 17.83 0.19 14.79
CA LYS A 246 18.52 1.10 15.74
C LYS A 246 17.72 2.37 15.99
N THR A 247 17.22 3.01 14.95
CA THR A 247 16.48 4.27 15.06
C THR A 247 15.16 4.09 15.81
N VAL A 248 14.39 3.07 15.47
CA VAL A 248 13.09 2.79 16.08
C VAL A 248 13.25 2.36 17.55
N ASN A 249 14.14 1.43 17.83
CA ASN A 249 14.32 0.91 19.19
C ASN A 249 14.87 1.98 20.13
N ARG A 250 15.76 2.86 19.66
CA ARG A 250 16.24 4.01 20.44
C ARG A 250 15.08 4.92 20.85
N ALA A 251 14.19 5.26 19.94
CA ALA A 251 13.02 6.09 20.26
C ALA A 251 12.11 5.38 21.26
N LYS A 252 11.83 4.10 21.05
CA LYS A 252 11.02 3.28 21.96
C LYS A 252 11.59 3.23 23.37
N ASP A 253 12.89 2.93 23.51
CA ASP A 253 13.56 2.81 24.80
C ASP A 253 13.63 4.14 25.55
N ASN A 254 13.63 5.26 24.85
CA ASN A 254 13.60 6.60 25.42
C ASN A 254 12.18 7.18 25.63
N GLY A 255 11.14 6.34 25.49
CA GLY A 255 9.75 6.76 25.68
C GLY A 255 9.26 7.79 24.67
N ARG A 256 9.87 7.85 23.49
CA ARG A 256 9.47 8.73 22.40
C ARG A 256 8.33 8.16 21.57
N ASN A 257 7.66 9.01 20.79
CA ASN A 257 6.64 8.56 19.87
C ASN A 257 7.27 7.77 18.71
N VAL A 258 6.70 6.61 18.44
CA VAL A 258 7.01 5.78 17.27
C VAL A 258 5.76 5.72 16.42
N CYS A 259 5.78 6.42 15.28
CA CYS A 259 4.64 6.54 14.39
C CYS A 259 4.81 5.64 13.16
N ALA A 260 3.91 4.70 13.00
CA ALA A 260 3.80 3.91 11.76
C ALA A 260 3.03 4.71 10.72
N VAL A 261 3.68 5.04 9.62
CA VAL A 261 3.05 5.76 8.50
C VAL A 261 2.52 4.76 7.48
N GLY A 262 1.26 4.41 7.64
CA GLY A 262 0.54 3.47 6.78
C GLY A 262 0.36 2.07 7.38
N THR A 263 -0.65 1.39 6.87
CA THR A 263 -1.00 0.02 7.27
C THR A 263 0.07 -1.00 6.89
N THR A 264 0.77 -0.78 5.78
CA THR A 264 1.88 -1.66 5.35
C THR A 264 3.05 -1.60 6.32
N VAL A 265 3.39 -0.41 6.83
CA VAL A 265 4.41 -0.26 7.87
C VAL A 265 3.99 -0.99 9.14
N MET A 266 2.75 -0.82 9.57
CA MET A 266 2.24 -1.49 10.77
C MET A 266 2.33 -3.01 10.64
N ARG A 267 1.94 -3.57 9.52
CA ARG A 267 2.08 -5.01 9.27
C ARG A 267 3.53 -5.47 9.26
N ALA A 268 4.42 -4.70 8.66
CA ALA A 268 5.84 -5.02 8.59
C ALA A 268 6.50 -5.02 9.97
N ILE A 269 6.34 -3.96 10.74
CA ILE A 269 6.97 -3.86 12.07
C ILE A 269 6.42 -4.87 13.06
N GLU A 270 5.12 -5.18 12.99
CA GLU A 270 4.51 -6.23 13.83
C GLU A 270 4.86 -7.65 13.36
N SER A 271 5.37 -7.82 12.15
CA SER A 271 5.92 -9.08 11.64
C SER A 271 7.40 -9.29 12.02
N ALA A 272 8.08 -8.25 12.45
CA ALA A 272 9.52 -8.26 12.76
C ALA A 272 9.79 -7.87 14.22
N VAL A 273 9.00 -8.41 15.15
CA VAL A 273 9.13 -8.16 16.58
C VAL A 273 9.95 -9.28 17.25
N SER A 274 10.92 -8.89 18.07
CA SER A 274 11.68 -9.82 18.93
C SER A 274 10.86 -10.20 20.19
N THR A 275 11.32 -11.21 20.91
CA THR A 275 10.66 -11.71 22.13
C THR A 275 10.58 -10.68 23.26
N ASP A 276 11.49 -9.71 23.27
CA ASP A 276 11.51 -8.60 24.22
C ASP A 276 10.73 -7.37 23.77
N GLY A 277 10.00 -7.46 22.65
CA GLY A 277 9.13 -6.41 22.14
C GLY A 277 9.84 -5.33 21.31
N HIS A 278 11.08 -5.55 20.91
CA HIS A 278 11.82 -4.64 20.03
C HIS A 278 11.66 -5.01 18.56
N LEU A 279 11.84 -4.03 17.69
CA LEU A 279 11.96 -4.26 16.24
C LEU A 279 13.27 -5.02 15.99
N LYS A 280 13.23 -6.00 15.10
CA LYS A 280 14.42 -6.78 14.69
C LYS A 280 14.62 -6.72 13.17
N GLU A 281 15.83 -6.97 12.73
CA GLU A 281 16.11 -7.17 11.30
C GLU A 281 15.28 -8.31 10.75
N PHE A 282 14.84 -8.14 9.52
CA PHE A 282 14.02 -9.13 8.84
C PHE A 282 14.21 -9.04 7.34
N GLU A 283 14.30 -10.18 6.69
CA GLU A 283 14.22 -10.35 5.25
C GLU A 283 13.38 -11.58 4.96
N GLY A 284 12.27 -11.41 4.25
CA GLY A 284 11.38 -12.52 3.94
C GLY A 284 9.97 -12.07 3.58
N TRP A 285 9.00 -12.86 3.99
CA TRP A 285 7.60 -12.72 3.61
C TRP A 285 6.71 -12.58 4.83
N THR A 286 5.67 -11.76 4.71
CA THR A 286 4.62 -11.64 5.72
C THR A 286 3.25 -11.87 5.10
N ASN A 287 2.42 -12.65 5.79
CA ASN A 287 1.00 -12.80 5.54
C ASN A 287 0.17 -12.38 6.75
N LYS A 288 0.76 -11.57 7.62
CA LYS A 288 0.10 -11.14 8.85
C LYS A 288 -1.20 -10.39 8.55
N PHE A 289 -2.26 -10.86 9.16
CA PHE A 289 -3.58 -10.22 9.16
C PHE A 289 -3.90 -9.70 10.55
N ILE A 290 -4.06 -8.39 10.67
CA ILE A 290 -4.33 -7.71 11.94
C ILE A 290 -5.77 -7.22 11.95
N PHE A 291 -6.53 -7.63 12.96
CA PHE A 291 -7.88 -7.17 13.25
C PHE A 291 -8.13 -7.17 14.76
N PRO A 292 -9.12 -6.41 15.27
CA PRO A 292 -9.37 -6.35 16.72
C PRO A 292 -9.83 -7.68 17.32
N PRO A 293 -9.42 -8.01 18.55
CA PRO A 293 -8.43 -7.33 19.37
C PRO A 293 -7.00 -7.71 18.99
N TYR A 294 -6.09 -6.75 19.02
CA TYR A 294 -4.67 -6.98 18.76
C TYR A 294 -3.82 -6.05 19.64
N GLU A 295 -2.76 -6.57 20.24
CA GLU A 295 -1.80 -5.79 21.01
C GLU A 295 -0.58 -5.42 20.15
N PHE A 296 -0.43 -4.12 19.92
CA PHE A 296 0.70 -3.59 19.15
C PHE A 296 1.93 -3.40 20.03
N THR A 297 3.09 -3.77 19.53
CA THR A 297 4.33 -3.83 20.32
C THR A 297 5.29 -2.68 20.02
N VAL A 298 5.36 -2.22 18.77
CA VAL A 298 6.41 -1.30 18.33
C VAL A 298 5.92 0.15 18.28
N ALA A 299 4.87 0.43 17.51
CA ALA A 299 4.36 1.78 17.32
C ALA A 299 3.33 2.15 18.40
N ASN A 300 3.34 3.42 18.82
CA ASN A 300 2.35 4.01 19.72
C ASN A 300 1.53 5.12 19.06
N SER A 301 1.77 5.38 17.78
CA SER A 301 0.96 6.26 16.94
C SER A 301 0.94 5.75 15.50
N MET A 302 -0.05 6.17 14.74
CA MET A 302 -0.27 5.67 13.37
C MET A 302 -0.88 6.77 12.50
N ILE A 303 -0.39 6.86 11.25
CA ILE A 303 -1.03 7.65 10.19
C ILE A 303 -1.59 6.69 9.15
N SER A 304 -2.83 6.90 8.74
CA SER A 304 -3.51 6.10 7.73
C SER A 304 -4.46 6.94 6.90
N ASN A 305 -4.71 6.53 5.66
CA ASN A 305 -5.83 7.08 4.89
C ASN A 305 -7.16 6.54 5.42
N PHE A 306 -8.26 7.18 5.03
CA PHE A 306 -9.60 6.61 5.23
C PHE A 306 -9.84 5.51 4.20
N HIS A 307 -10.11 4.30 4.69
CA HIS A 307 -10.22 3.09 3.88
C HIS A 307 -11.66 2.73 3.54
N MET A 308 -11.79 1.85 2.53
CA MET A 308 -13.09 1.33 2.10
C MET A 308 -13.75 0.48 3.20
N PRO A 309 -15.09 0.44 3.24
CA PRO A 309 -15.78 -0.51 4.12
C PRO A 309 -15.38 -1.96 3.79
N LEU A 310 -15.43 -2.81 4.79
CA LEU A 310 -15.12 -4.25 4.69
C LEU A 310 -13.67 -4.58 4.27
N SER A 311 -12.76 -3.60 4.28
CA SER A 311 -11.37 -3.80 3.88
C SER A 311 -10.48 -4.27 5.03
N THR A 312 -9.47 -5.07 4.70
CA THR A 312 -8.43 -5.48 5.66
C THR A 312 -7.69 -4.27 6.25
N LEU A 313 -7.58 -3.19 5.48
CA LEU A 313 -6.90 -1.96 5.90
C LEU A 313 -7.67 -1.23 7.01
N LEU A 314 -8.99 -1.14 6.90
CA LEU A 314 -9.84 -0.59 7.96
C LEU A 314 -9.72 -1.40 9.25
N MET A 315 -9.57 -2.71 9.14
CA MET A 315 -9.43 -3.60 10.30
C MET A 315 -8.14 -3.35 11.08
N ILE A 316 -7.04 -3.09 10.39
CA ILE A 316 -5.77 -2.71 11.04
C ILE A 316 -5.92 -1.39 11.81
N VAL A 317 -6.53 -0.40 11.19
CA VAL A 317 -6.78 0.92 11.80
C VAL A 317 -7.68 0.78 13.03
N ALA A 318 -8.76 0.00 12.92
CA ALA A 318 -9.68 -0.28 14.03
C ALA A 318 -9.01 -1.05 15.17
N ALA A 319 -8.10 -1.97 14.83
CA ALA A 319 -7.32 -2.69 15.84
C ALA A 319 -6.41 -1.74 16.62
N PHE A 320 -5.81 -0.77 15.96
CA PHE A 320 -4.90 0.19 16.60
C PHE A 320 -5.63 1.28 17.38
N GLY A 321 -6.64 1.89 16.80
CA GLY A 321 -7.36 3.02 17.40
C GLY A 321 -8.49 2.64 18.34
N GLY A 322 -8.84 1.35 18.42
CA GLY A 322 -10.06 0.86 19.07
C GLY A 322 -11.23 0.83 18.09
N TYR A 323 -11.94 -0.29 18.06
CA TYR A 323 -13.04 -0.50 17.10
C TYR A 323 -14.10 0.59 17.18
N ASP A 324 -14.63 0.87 18.36
CA ASP A 324 -15.71 1.85 18.53
C ASP A 324 -15.25 3.27 18.17
N GLN A 325 -14.08 3.69 18.66
CA GLN A 325 -13.52 5.02 18.39
C GLN A 325 -13.25 5.23 16.90
N VAL A 326 -12.72 4.23 16.21
CA VAL A 326 -12.40 4.33 14.77
C VAL A 326 -13.68 4.34 13.94
N MET A 327 -14.64 3.48 14.24
CA MET A 327 -15.92 3.48 13.51
C MET A 327 -16.70 4.77 13.72
N ASP A 328 -16.71 5.32 14.93
CA ASP A 328 -17.30 6.62 15.23
C ASP A 328 -16.57 7.74 14.47
N ALA A 329 -15.24 7.71 14.45
CA ALA A 329 -14.42 8.67 13.68
C ALA A 329 -14.71 8.62 12.18
N TYR A 330 -14.94 7.43 11.62
CA TYR A 330 -15.33 7.26 10.21
C TYR A 330 -16.71 7.87 9.91
N HIS A 331 -17.67 7.72 10.81
CA HIS A 331 -18.98 8.38 10.69
C HIS A 331 -18.84 9.91 10.76
N VAL A 332 -17.99 10.43 11.65
CA VAL A 332 -17.67 11.86 11.69
C VAL A 332 -17.02 12.31 10.38
N ALA A 333 -16.07 11.54 9.85
CA ALA A 333 -15.41 11.85 8.59
C ALA A 333 -16.38 11.96 7.42
N LEU A 334 -17.34 11.06 7.31
CA LEU A 334 -18.40 11.11 6.29
C LEU A 334 -19.27 12.36 6.43
N LYS A 335 -19.66 12.70 7.65
CA LYS A 335 -20.45 13.89 7.96
C LYS A 335 -19.71 15.19 7.65
N GLU A 336 -18.43 15.26 7.99
CA GLU A 336 -17.58 16.42 7.81
C GLU A 336 -16.96 16.54 6.41
N GLY A 337 -17.29 15.63 5.48
CA GLY A 337 -16.89 15.71 4.09
C GLY A 337 -15.45 15.32 3.81
N TYR A 338 -14.84 14.47 4.64
CA TYR A 338 -13.53 13.88 4.35
C TYR A 338 -13.59 13.00 3.10
N ARG A 339 -12.48 12.93 2.40
CA ARG A 339 -12.31 12.11 1.20
C ARG A 339 -11.69 10.76 1.55
N PHE A 340 -12.12 9.73 0.88
CA PHE A 340 -11.73 8.33 1.10
C PHE A 340 -10.86 7.80 -0.02
N GLY A 341 -10.13 6.72 0.27
CA GLY A 341 -9.37 5.97 -0.71
C GLY A 341 -7.93 6.45 -0.89
N THR A 342 -7.34 6.04 -1.99
CA THR A 342 -5.90 6.23 -2.30
C THR A 342 -5.45 7.68 -2.25
N TYR A 343 -6.22 8.57 -2.85
CA TYR A 343 -5.94 10.01 -2.89
C TYR A 343 -6.77 10.81 -1.88
N GLY A 344 -7.37 10.13 -0.93
CA GLY A 344 -8.20 10.73 0.11
C GLY A 344 -7.41 11.44 1.21
N ASP A 345 -8.14 11.75 2.26
CA ASP A 345 -7.58 12.41 3.45
C ASP A 345 -6.98 11.39 4.43
N ALA A 346 -6.39 11.88 5.49
CA ALA A 346 -5.66 11.06 6.45
C ALA A 346 -6.21 11.16 7.87
N MET A 347 -5.91 10.13 8.65
CA MET A 347 -6.14 10.05 10.09
C MET A 347 -4.81 9.86 10.80
N LEU A 348 -4.57 10.63 11.86
CA LEU A 348 -3.50 10.42 12.84
C LEU A 348 -4.12 9.89 14.11
N ILE A 349 -3.70 8.71 14.56
CA ILE A 349 -4.14 8.12 15.82
C ILE A 349 -3.03 8.23 16.84
N LEU A 350 -3.32 8.88 17.95
CA LEU A 350 -2.41 9.12 19.06
C LEU A 350 -2.84 8.36 20.30
N ASP A 351 -1.85 8.01 21.12
CA ASP A 351 -2.06 7.33 22.40
C ASP A 351 -2.50 8.27 23.53
N LYS A 352 -2.29 9.57 23.36
CA LYS A 352 -2.57 10.61 24.35
C LYS A 352 -3.96 11.19 24.26
#